data_a714a6523b552da8dc5d462a92b478e5
#
_entry.id   a714a6523b552da8dc5d462a92b478e5
#
_cell.length_a   1.000
_cell.length_b   1.000
_cell.length_c   1.000
_cell.angle_alpha   90.00
_cell.angle_beta   90.00
_cell.angle_gamma   90.00
#
_symmetry.space_group_name_H-M   'P 1'
#
loop_
_entity.id
_entity.type
_entity.pdbx_description
1 polymer ?
#
loop_
_entity_poly.entity_id
_entity_poly.type
_entity_poly.pdbx_seq_one_letter_code
_entity_poly.pdbx_strand_id
1 'polypeptide(L)'
;MKKVLIIGAGAMGAAFSVPLIDNNQKVTLTEPYNLNLLKKLKNKKKFHPALKINLSNKLNLKKFSPELLNDKWDLIVVAVSSVGIDMIKNYLKVLNKKL
;
A
#
# COMPACT_ATOMS: atom_id res chain seq x y z
N MET A 1 5.81 16.53 -6.37
CA MET A 1 4.99 15.34 -6.14
C MET A 1 5.88 14.21 -5.62
N LYS A 2 5.61 13.75 -4.41
CA LYS A 2 6.36 12.62 -3.83
C LYS A 2 5.74 11.30 -4.24
N LYS A 3 6.58 10.30 -4.39
CA LYS A 3 6.17 8.95 -4.74
C LYS A 3 6.15 8.08 -3.48
N VAL A 4 4.97 7.62 -3.08
CA VAL A 4 4.76 6.94 -1.80
C VAL A 4 4.25 5.52 -2.04
N LEU A 5 4.88 4.55 -1.38
CA LEU A 5 4.42 3.16 -1.36
C LEU A 5 3.86 2.86 0.03
N ILE A 6 2.63 2.36 0.08
CA ILE A 6 2.01 1.87 1.32
C ILE A 6 1.89 0.36 1.22
N ILE A 7 2.53 -0.35 2.14
CA ILE A 7 2.49 -1.81 2.22
C ILE A 7 1.48 -2.18 3.30
N GLY A 8 0.35 -2.70 2.88
CA GLY A 8 -0.76 -3.05 3.76
C GLY A 8 -2.02 -2.27 3.39
N ALA A 9 -3.03 -2.97 2.89
CA ALA A 9 -4.27 -2.36 2.39
C ALA A 9 -5.44 -2.44 3.39
N GLY A 10 -5.17 -2.83 4.64
CA GLY A 10 -6.17 -2.79 5.69
C GLY A 10 -6.59 -1.37 6.03
N ALA A 11 -7.39 -1.21 7.08
CA ALA A 11 -7.96 0.10 7.43
C ALA A 11 -6.87 1.16 7.64
N MET A 12 -5.78 0.83 8.34
CA MET A 12 -4.71 1.79 8.63
C MET A 12 -4.00 2.25 7.34
N GLY A 13 -3.57 1.30 6.50
CA GLY A 13 -2.86 1.64 5.26
C GLY A 13 -3.73 2.43 4.30
N ALA A 14 -4.98 2.00 4.12
CA ALA A 14 -5.92 2.70 3.25
C ALA A 14 -6.24 4.11 3.78
N ALA A 15 -6.42 4.26 5.10
CA ALA A 15 -6.67 5.56 5.69
C ALA A 15 -5.48 6.51 5.48
N PHE A 16 -4.26 6.00 5.55
CA PHE A 16 -3.05 6.79 5.31
C PHE A 16 -2.99 7.34 3.89
N SER A 17 -3.57 6.61 2.92
CA SER A 17 -3.55 7.05 1.52
C SER A 17 -4.37 8.31 1.27
N VAL A 18 -5.42 8.53 2.07
CA VAL A 18 -6.38 9.61 1.84
C VAL A 18 -5.71 11.00 1.91
N PRO A 19 -5.05 11.38 3.02
CA PRO A 19 -4.42 12.71 3.06
C PRO A 19 -3.28 12.87 2.07
N LEU A 20 -2.57 11.78 1.76
CA LEU A 20 -1.48 11.83 0.77
C LEU A 20 -2.01 12.14 -0.62
N ILE A 21 -3.10 11.49 -1.04
CA ILE A 21 -3.75 11.76 -2.31
C ILE A 21 -4.32 13.18 -2.33
N ASP A 22 -4.95 13.61 -1.23
CA ASP A 22 -5.51 14.97 -1.12
C ASP A 22 -4.42 16.04 -1.26
N ASN A 23 -3.18 15.72 -0.88
CA ASN A 23 -2.03 16.60 -1.03
C ASN A 23 -1.27 16.36 -2.34
N ASN A 24 -1.91 15.73 -3.31
CA ASN A 24 -1.37 15.50 -4.67
C ASN A 24 -0.12 14.64 -4.71
N GLN A 25 0.11 13.77 -3.72
CA GLN A 25 1.19 12.82 -3.78
C GLN A 25 0.80 11.62 -4.65
N LYS A 26 1.79 11.01 -5.29
CA LYS A 26 1.57 9.80 -6.09
C LYS A 26 1.66 8.58 -5.18
N VAL A 27 0.53 7.95 -4.92
CA VAL A 27 0.44 6.88 -3.92
C VAL A 27 0.12 5.54 -4.57
N THR A 28 0.91 4.53 -4.22
CA THR A 28 0.67 3.13 -4.57
C THR A 28 0.39 2.36 -3.30
N LEU A 29 -0.71 1.61 -3.28
CA LEU A 29 -1.12 0.74 -2.19
C LEU A 29 -0.94 -0.71 -2.63
N THR A 30 -0.26 -1.50 -1.81
CA THR A 30 -0.07 -2.92 -2.06
C THR A 30 -0.44 -3.73 -0.83
N GLU A 31 -0.80 -5.01 -1.03
CA GLU A 31 -1.21 -5.88 0.08
C GLU A 31 -0.51 -7.23 -0.05
N PRO A 32 0.46 -7.54 0.83
CA PRO A 32 1.20 -8.80 0.74
C PRO A 32 0.46 -10.02 1.30
N TYR A 33 -0.52 -9.81 2.18
CA TYR A 33 -1.16 -10.91 2.91
C TYR A 33 -2.60 -11.18 2.47
N ASN A 34 -3.45 -10.15 2.44
CA ASN A 34 -4.88 -10.32 2.15
C ASN A 34 -5.18 -10.03 0.69
N LEU A 35 -4.98 -11.04 -0.16
CA LEU A 35 -5.19 -10.88 -1.61
C LEU A 35 -6.66 -10.66 -1.96
N ASN A 36 -7.58 -11.20 -1.17
CA ASN A 36 -9.01 -10.99 -1.40
C ASN A 36 -9.40 -9.52 -1.22
N LEU A 37 -8.81 -8.86 -0.23
CA LEU A 37 -9.02 -7.43 -0.02
C LEU A 37 -8.54 -6.63 -1.23
N LEU A 38 -7.37 -6.96 -1.76
CA LEU A 38 -6.83 -6.28 -2.93
C LEU A 38 -7.75 -6.43 -4.15
N LYS A 39 -8.30 -7.62 -4.37
CA LYS A 39 -9.25 -7.88 -5.45
C LYS A 39 -10.51 -7.02 -5.30
N LYS A 40 -11.03 -6.90 -4.07
CA LYS A 40 -12.20 -6.07 -3.80
C LYS A 40 -11.94 -4.59 -4.08
N LEU A 41 -10.74 -4.11 -3.75
CA LEU A 41 -10.36 -2.72 -3.98
C LEU A 41 -10.15 -2.40 -5.45
N LYS A 42 -9.88 -3.39 -6.29
CA LYS A 42 -9.67 -3.18 -7.72
C LYS A 42 -10.97 -3.00 -8.52
N ASN A 43 -12.13 -3.00 -7.87
CA ASN A 43 -13.39 -2.69 -8.55
C ASN A 43 -13.45 -1.18 -8.90
N LYS A 44 -14.46 -0.80 -9.69
CA LYS A 44 -14.59 0.57 -10.21
C LYS A 44 -14.67 1.63 -9.12
N LYS A 45 -15.29 1.31 -7.98
CA LYS A 45 -15.52 2.26 -6.88
C LYS A 45 -14.42 2.27 -5.85
N LYS A 46 -13.52 1.29 -5.87
CA LYS A 46 -12.47 1.12 -4.86
C LYS A 46 -13.01 1.24 -3.44
N PHE A 47 -14.18 0.63 -3.20
CA PHE A 47 -14.83 0.68 -1.89
C PHE A 47 -14.05 -0.15 -0.87
N HIS A 48 -13.62 0.49 0.23
CA HIS A 48 -12.91 -0.19 1.31
C HIS A 48 -13.90 -0.68 2.37
N PRO A 49 -14.01 -2.00 2.61
CA PRO A 49 -15.06 -2.52 3.48
C PRO A 49 -14.91 -2.10 4.95
N ALA A 50 -13.68 -1.96 5.45
CA ALA A 50 -13.46 -1.56 6.84
C ALA A 50 -13.68 -0.07 7.06
N LEU A 51 -13.26 0.78 6.12
CA LEU A 51 -13.42 2.22 6.21
C LEU A 51 -14.79 2.69 5.74
N LYS A 52 -15.49 1.86 4.96
CA LYS A 52 -16.80 2.17 4.36
C LYS A 52 -16.79 3.44 3.53
N ILE A 53 -15.69 3.68 2.83
CA ILE A 53 -15.53 4.79 1.89
C ILE A 53 -14.98 4.28 0.56
N ASN A 54 -15.19 5.04 -0.50
CA ASN A 54 -14.55 4.80 -1.78
C ASN A 54 -13.19 5.49 -1.79
N LEU A 55 -12.13 4.73 -2.11
CA LEU A 55 -10.80 5.29 -2.24
C LEU A 55 -10.68 6.05 -3.57
N SER A 56 -9.74 6.99 -3.64
CA SER A 56 -9.56 7.83 -4.81
C SER A 56 -9.20 7.03 -6.07
N ASN A 57 -9.68 7.46 -7.22
CA ASN A 57 -9.27 6.90 -8.51
C ASN A 57 -7.80 7.18 -8.81
N LYS A 58 -7.21 8.16 -8.16
CA LYS A 58 -5.78 8.48 -8.28
C LYS A 58 -4.90 7.49 -7.53
N LEU A 59 -5.47 6.70 -6.61
CA LEU A 59 -4.72 5.69 -5.86
C LEU A 59 -4.38 4.53 -6.79
N ASN A 60 -3.09 4.20 -6.86
CA ASN A 60 -2.60 3.09 -7.64
C ASN A 60 -2.59 1.82 -6.77
N LEU A 61 -3.21 0.75 -7.27
CA LEU A 61 -3.27 -0.53 -6.57
C LEU A 61 -2.40 -1.53 -7.31
N LYS A 62 -1.41 -2.09 -6.61
CA LYS A 62 -0.51 -3.09 -7.21
C LYS A 62 -0.36 -4.30 -6.32
N LYS A 63 -0.19 -5.46 -6.94
CA LYS A 63 0.14 -6.69 -6.25
C LYS A 63 1.54 -6.56 -5.65
N PHE A 64 1.72 -7.05 -4.42
CA PHE A 64 3.02 -7.02 -3.76
C PHE A 64 4.02 -7.93 -4.50
N SER A 65 5.22 -7.41 -4.74
CA SER A 65 6.32 -8.17 -5.33
C SER A 65 7.64 -7.55 -4.89
N PRO A 66 8.74 -8.33 -4.89
CA PRO A 66 10.07 -7.77 -4.61
C PRO A 66 10.48 -6.66 -5.55
N GLU A 67 10.08 -6.75 -6.81
CA GLU A 67 10.39 -5.74 -7.84
C GLU A 67 9.77 -4.39 -7.49
N LEU A 68 8.61 -4.40 -6.84
CA LEU A 68 7.95 -3.18 -6.41
C LEU A 68 8.83 -2.38 -5.45
N LEU A 69 9.58 -3.07 -4.59
CA LEU A 69 10.48 -2.45 -3.63
C LEU A 69 11.75 -1.87 -4.29
N ASN A 70 12.07 -2.31 -5.50
CA ASN A 70 13.23 -1.82 -6.23
C ASN A 70 12.98 -0.49 -6.96
N ASP A 71 11.74 -0.06 -7.05
CA ASP A 71 11.40 1.23 -7.64
C ASP A 71 11.86 2.37 -6.71
N LYS A 72 11.94 3.57 -7.24
CA LYS A 72 12.37 4.75 -6.45
C LYS A 72 11.18 5.33 -5.70
N TRP A 73 11.15 5.11 -4.40
CA TRP A 73 10.13 5.64 -3.52
C TRP A 73 10.70 6.74 -2.64
N ASP A 74 9.96 7.83 -2.50
CA ASP A 74 10.32 8.90 -1.57
C ASP A 74 9.96 8.53 -0.14
N LEU A 75 8.91 7.71 0.03
CA LEU A 75 8.46 7.24 1.34
C LEU A 75 7.86 5.85 1.20
N ILE A 76 8.19 4.97 2.12
CA ILE A 76 7.56 3.64 2.22
C ILE A 76 6.92 3.52 3.59
N VAL A 77 5.61 3.31 3.62
CA VAL A 77 4.84 3.12 4.83
C VAL A 77 4.49 1.64 4.97
N VAL A 78 4.84 1.05 6.11
CA VAL A 78 4.51 -0.35 6.40
C VAL A 78 3.36 -0.38 7.40
N ALA A 79 2.20 -0.81 6.94
CA ALA A 79 0.96 -0.82 7.73
C ALA A 79 0.30 -2.20 7.70
N VAL A 80 1.10 -3.25 7.86
CA VAL A 80 0.62 -4.63 7.87
C VAL A 80 0.45 -5.14 9.29
N SER A 81 -0.40 -6.17 9.45
CA SER A 81 -0.51 -6.90 10.72
C SER A 81 0.79 -7.65 11.01
N SER A 82 0.93 -8.17 12.25
CA SER A 82 2.11 -8.96 12.62
C SER A 82 2.32 -10.16 11.69
N VAL A 83 1.25 -10.80 11.24
CA VAL A 83 1.33 -11.91 10.27
C VAL A 83 1.88 -11.41 8.94
N GLY A 84 1.41 -10.26 8.48
CA GLY A 84 1.89 -9.65 7.24
C GLY A 84 3.37 -9.28 7.32
N ILE A 85 3.83 -8.81 8.47
CA ILE A 85 5.26 -8.52 8.68
C ILE A 85 6.11 -9.78 8.54
N ASP A 86 5.67 -10.90 9.10
CA ASP A 86 6.38 -12.17 8.97
C ASP A 86 6.52 -12.59 7.51
N MET A 87 5.52 -12.31 6.68
CA MET A 87 5.56 -12.65 5.26
C MET A 87 6.55 -11.80 4.46
N ILE A 88 6.81 -10.58 4.88
CA ILE A 88 7.64 -9.64 4.12
C ILE A 88 8.94 -9.26 4.81
N LYS A 89 9.22 -9.79 5.98
CA LYS A 89 10.39 -9.37 6.79
C LYS A 89 11.72 -9.48 6.04
N ASN A 90 11.87 -10.50 5.20
CA ASN A 90 13.10 -10.66 4.42
C ASN A 90 13.27 -9.53 3.39
N TYR A 91 12.18 -9.06 2.80
CA TYR A 91 12.20 -7.94 1.87
C TYR A 91 12.51 -6.63 2.59
N LEU A 92 11.98 -6.46 3.80
CA LEU A 92 12.28 -5.28 4.62
C LEU A 92 13.76 -5.18 4.98
N LYS A 93 14.42 -6.31 5.19
CA LYS A 93 15.88 -6.34 5.43
C LYS A 93 16.65 -5.82 4.22
N VAL A 94 16.21 -6.17 3.02
CA VAL A 94 16.83 -5.69 1.78
C VAL A 94 16.65 -4.18 1.66
N LEU A 95 15.46 -3.66 1.98
CA LEU A 95 15.20 -2.22 1.97
C LEU A 95 16.11 -1.46 2.95
N ASN A 96 16.29 -2.01 4.15
CA ASN A 96 17.17 -1.40 5.15
C ASN A 96 18.60 -1.23 4.64
N LYS A 97 19.08 -2.15 3.83
CA LYS A 97 20.42 -2.06 3.26
C LYS A 97 20.52 -0.99 2.17
N LYS A 98 19.40 -0.63 1.53
CA LYS A 98 19.37 0.40 0.49
C LYS A 98 19.19 1.81 1.03
N LEU A 99 18.63 1.91 2.23
CA LEU A 99 18.40 3.18 2.88
C LEU A 99 19.60 3.62 3.69
#